data_e432159750c20d2663c2ebe26692523e
#
_entry.id   e432159750c20d2663c2ebe26692523e
#
_cell.length_a   1.000
_cell.length_b   1.000
_cell.length_c   1.000
_cell.angle_alpha   90.00
_cell.angle_beta   90.00
_cell.angle_gamma   90.00
#
_symmetry.space_group_name_H-M   'P 1'
#
loop_
_entity.id
_entity.type
_entity.pdbx_description
1 polymer ?
#
loop_
_entity_poly.entity_id
_entity_poly.type
_entity_poly.pdbx_seq_one_letter_code
_entity_poly.pdbx_strand_id
1 'polypeptide(L)'
;PEKKEYLPVVSEEKRIFIERPDALQSAVRMGMLSLDRNHPDYLKFRVLVTLFGGYFGSRLMSNIREEKGYTYGISAGVMPYPGQGVLAVNAETANEFVKPLIAEVYPERDRLQNDLVPAEELSMVQNYMSGEMCRSYESAFSLADAWIFVQISGLRDSYFTDALDAVKNVTPEEIRELAGKHLCKEKLKEVVSGKKMS
;
A
#
# COMPACT_ATOMS: atom_id res chain seq x y z
N PRO A 1 -7.61 20.99 -22.80
CA PRO A 1 -8.62 20.82 -21.74
C PRO A 1 -8.08 21.45 -20.46
N GLU A 2 -8.91 22.29 -19.81
CA GLU A 2 -8.54 22.86 -18.52
C GLU A 2 -8.26 21.75 -17.51
N LYS A 3 -7.12 21.83 -16.84
CA LYS A 3 -6.78 20.94 -15.73
C LYS A 3 -7.75 21.25 -14.59
N LYS A 4 -8.75 20.39 -14.37
CA LYS A 4 -9.61 20.49 -13.18
C LYS A 4 -8.78 20.12 -11.95
N GLU A 5 -8.65 21.05 -11.03
CA GLU A 5 -8.05 20.79 -9.73
C GLU A 5 -9.11 20.13 -8.82
N TYR A 6 -8.84 18.88 -8.44
CA TYR A 6 -9.72 18.15 -7.53
C TYR A 6 -9.15 18.25 -6.11
N LEU A 7 -9.87 18.93 -5.23
CA LEU A 7 -9.51 18.92 -3.80
C LEU A 7 -10.07 17.64 -3.15
N PRO A 8 -9.25 16.90 -2.40
CA PRO A 8 -9.72 15.71 -1.73
C PRO A 8 -10.70 16.08 -0.61
N VAL A 9 -11.84 15.40 -0.57
CA VAL A 9 -12.77 15.49 0.56
C VAL A 9 -12.37 14.43 1.59
N VAL A 10 -11.99 14.87 2.79
CA VAL A 10 -11.59 13.98 3.89
C VAL A 10 -12.67 14.03 4.97
N SER A 11 -13.27 12.86 5.27
CA SER A 11 -14.15 12.72 6.42
C SER A 11 -13.36 12.96 7.72
N GLU A 12 -13.96 13.61 8.72
CA GLU A 12 -13.40 13.74 10.07
C GLU A 12 -13.52 12.41 10.85
N GLU A 13 -14.47 11.57 10.49
CA GLU A 13 -14.67 10.29 11.14
C GLU A 13 -13.46 9.37 10.93
N LYS A 14 -12.91 8.88 12.03
CA LYS A 14 -11.77 7.96 12.02
C LYS A 14 -12.18 6.51 11.79
N ARG A 15 -13.38 6.14 12.28
CA ARG A 15 -13.91 4.78 12.24
C ARG A 15 -15.35 4.79 11.78
N ILE A 16 -15.64 4.02 10.74
CA ILE A 16 -16.98 3.85 10.18
C ILE A 16 -17.30 2.37 10.19
N PHE A 17 -18.47 2.01 10.74
CA PHE A 17 -18.99 0.65 10.69
C PHE A 17 -20.31 0.64 9.92
N ILE A 18 -20.37 -0.17 8.85
CA ILE A 18 -21.55 -0.37 8.01
C ILE A 18 -22.13 -1.74 8.35
N GLU A 19 -23.23 -1.74 9.10
CA GLU A 19 -23.89 -2.98 9.52
C GLU A 19 -24.41 -3.78 8.33
N ARG A 20 -24.10 -5.06 8.32
CA ARG A 20 -24.63 -6.08 7.40
C ARG A 20 -25.02 -7.32 8.22
N PRO A 21 -26.27 -7.40 8.73
CA PRO A 21 -26.65 -8.42 9.72
C PRO A 21 -26.45 -9.86 9.26
N ASP A 22 -26.61 -10.11 7.96
CA ASP A 22 -26.51 -11.44 7.35
C ASP A 22 -25.10 -11.76 6.80
N ALA A 23 -24.12 -10.86 6.96
CA ALA A 23 -22.78 -11.07 6.45
C ALA A 23 -22.06 -12.17 7.25
N LEU A 24 -21.54 -13.17 6.54
CA LEU A 24 -20.71 -14.23 7.13
C LEU A 24 -19.29 -13.73 7.41
N GLN A 25 -18.82 -12.76 6.65
CA GLN A 25 -17.51 -12.11 6.76
C GLN A 25 -17.66 -10.61 6.76
N SER A 26 -16.66 -9.92 7.29
CA SER A 26 -16.53 -8.46 7.24
C SER A 26 -15.43 -8.06 6.27
N ALA A 27 -15.71 -7.04 5.46
CA ALA A 27 -14.70 -6.32 4.70
C ALA A 27 -14.09 -5.23 5.58
N VAL A 28 -12.77 -5.25 5.70
CA VAL A 28 -11.97 -4.24 6.41
C VAL A 28 -11.20 -3.42 5.39
N ARG A 29 -11.34 -2.11 5.45
CA ARG A 29 -10.59 -1.14 4.65
C ARG A 29 -9.98 -0.11 5.57
N MET A 30 -8.67 0.03 5.54
CA MET A 30 -7.98 1.09 6.25
C MET A 30 -7.28 1.97 5.22
N GLY A 31 -7.39 3.29 5.32
CA GLY A 31 -6.84 4.14 4.29
C GLY A 31 -6.54 5.55 4.74
N MET A 32 -5.67 6.21 4.00
CA MET A 32 -5.30 7.61 4.20
C MET A 32 -4.88 8.25 2.88
N LEU A 33 -4.93 9.58 2.81
CA LEU A 33 -4.32 10.31 1.70
C LEU A 33 -2.82 10.06 1.68
N SER A 34 -2.28 9.91 0.48
CA SER A 34 -0.90 9.52 0.25
C SER A 34 -0.31 10.26 -0.96
N LEU A 35 0.84 9.82 -1.41
CA LEU A 35 1.61 10.44 -2.47
C LEU A 35 1.01 10.18 -3.85
N ASP A 36 1.06 11.16 -4.73
CA ASP A 36 0.86 10.97 -6.16
C ASP A 36 2.15 10.48 -6.83
N ARG A 37 2.07 10.17 -8.13
CA ARG A 37 3.21 9.63 -8.88
C ARG A 37 4.34 10.62 -9.11
N ASN A 38 4.07 11.91 -9.03
CA ASN A 38 5.05 12.97 -9.28
C ASN A 38 5.80 13.38 -8.00
N HIS A 39 5.36 12.88 -6.83
CA HIS A 39 6.04 13.15 -5.58
C HIS A 39 7.46 12.52 -5.57
N PRO A 40 8.51 13.24 -5.17
CA PRO A 40 9.89 12.74 -5.21
C PRO A 40 10.09 11.44 -4.41
N ASP A 41 9.38 11.26 -3.31
CA ASP A 41 9.48 10.06 -2.47
C ASP A 41 8.67 8.87 -3.05
N TYR A 42 7.81 9.08 -4.06
CA TYR A 42 6.81 8.07 -4.48
C TYR A 42 7.43 6.73 -4.89
N LEU A 43 8.48 6.73 -5.68
CA LEU A 43 9.08 5.49 -6.20
C LEU A 43 9.67 4.62 -5.08
N LYS A 44 10.40 5.23 -4.13
CA LYS A 44 10.92 4.51 -2.95
C LYS A 44 9.80 4.15 -1.96
N PHE A 45 8.78 5.01 -1.82
CA PHE A 45 7.62 4.73 -0.99
C PHE A 45 6.82 3.51 -1.49
N ARG A 46 6.81 3.25 -2.80
CA ARG A 46 6.24 1.99 -3.33
C ARG A 46 6.95 0.75 -2.79
N VAL A 47 8.28 0.80 -2.62
CA VAL A 47 9.04 -0.32 -2.03
C VAL A 47 8.61 -0.54 -0.59
N LEU A 48 8.53 0.52 0.21
CA LEU A 48 8.02 0.47 1.58
C LEU A 48 6.61 -0.17 1.64
N VAL A 49 5.68 0.28 0.79
CA VAL A 49 4.30 -0.24 0.80
C VAL A 49 4.24 -1.70 0.33
N THR A 50 5.10 -2.09 -0.62
CA THR A 50 5.22 -3.49 -1.05
C THR A 50 5.72 -4.37 0.10
N LEU A 51 6.73 -3.95 0.82
CA LEU A 51 7.24 -4.63 2.01
C LEU A 51 6.16 -4.73 3.10
N PHE A 52 5.40 -3.67 3.32
CA PHE A 52 4.33 -3.62 4.32
C PHE A 52 3.21 -4.63 4.01
N GLY A 53 2.66 -4.60 2.78
CA GLY A 53 1.51 -5.44 2.42
C GLY A 53 1.31 -5.67 0.92
N GLY A 54 2.31 -5.39 0.06
CA GLY A 54 2.14 -5.39 -1.39
C GLY A 54 2.40 -6.72 -2.09
N TYR A 55 2.83 -7.77 -1.37
CA TYR A 55 3.08 -9.09 -1.94
C TYR A 55 2.85 -10.20 -0.91
N PHE A 56 2.92 -11.46 -1.32
CA PHE A 56 2.59 -12.61 -0.48
C PHE A 56 3.52 -12.74 0.74
N GLY A 57 4.82 -12.46 0.62
CA GLY A 57 5.79 -12.49 1.72
C GLY A 57 5.87 -11.18 2.52
N SER A 58 4.90 -10.26 2.38
CA SER A 58 4.88 -8.99 3.09
C SER A 58 4.59 -9.16 4.59
N ARG A 59 4.94 -8.15 5.39
CA ARG A 59 4.77 -8.19 6.85
C ARG A 59 3.32 -8.43 7.27
N LEU A 60 2.36 -7.74 6.65
CA LEU A 60 0.94 -7.97 6.96
C LEU A 60 0.49 -9.38 6.62
N MET A 61 0.94 -9.94 5.49
CA MET A 61 0.60 -11.30 5.11
C MET A 61 1.20 -12.32 6.07
N SER A 62 2.48 -12.19 6.39
CA SER A 62 3.18 -13.12 7.30
C SER A 62 2.57 -13.10 8.70
N ASN A 63 2.32 -11.92 9.28
CA ASN A 63 1.74 -11.80 10.61
C ASN A 63 0.24 -12.21 10.62
N ILE A 64 -0.59 -11.54 9.83
CA ILE A 64 -2.06 -11.59 10.02
C ILE A 64 -2.67 -12.83 9.35
N ARG A 65 -2.11 -13.27 8.20
CA ARG A 65 -2.59 -14.47 7.50
C ARG A 65 -1.89 -15.73 7.99
N GLU A 66 -0.54 -15.76 7.97
CA GLU A 66 0.20 -17.01 8.20
C GLU A 66 0.34 -17.33 9.68
N GLU A 67 0.69 -16.35 10.52
CA GLU A 67 0.90 -16.55 11.94
C GLU A 67 -0.42 -16.58 12.73
N LYS A 68 -1.32 -15.62 12.48
CA LYS A 68 -2.57 -15.45 13.24
C LYS A 68 -3.76 -16.16 12.62
N GLY A 69 -3.77 -16.39 11.31
CA GLY A 69 -4.88 -17.03 10.62
C GLY A 69 -6.17 -16.22 10.60
N TYR A 70 -6.10 -14.88 10.77
CA TYR A 70 -7.29 -14.04 10.84
C TYR A 70 -7.97 -13.80 9.50
N THR A 71 -7.26 -13.99 8.39
CA THR A 71 -7.77 -13.75 7.04
C THR A 71 -7.15 -14.71 6.03
N TYR A 72 -7.80 -14.91 4.90
CA TYR A 72 -7.20 -15.58 3.74
C TYR A 72 -6.26 -14.67 2.93
N GLY A 73 -6.38 -13.34 3.12
CA GLY A 73 -5.49 -12.40 2.47
C GLY A 73 -5.69 -10.98 2.99
N ILE A 74 -4.57 -10.29 3.14
CA ILE A 74 -4.49 -8.88 3.46
C ILE A 74 -3.50 -8.22 2.51
N SER A 75 -3.81 -7.03 2.04
CA SER A 75 -2.92 -6.31 1.13
C SER A 75 -2.83 -4.84 1.48
N ALA A 76 -1.69 -4.22 1.18
CA ALA A 76 -1.52 -2.77 1.20
C ALA A 76 -1.04 -2.29 -0.16
N GLY A 77 -1.56 -1.14 -0.59
CA GLY A 77 -1.18 -0.55 -1.88
C GLY A 77 -1.45 0.95 -1.93
N VAL A 78 -0.76 1.63 -2.85
CA VAL A 78 -1.02 3.04 -3.16
C VAL A 78 -1.75 3.14 -4.48
N MET A 79 -2.90 3.79 -4.46
CA MET A 79 -3.65 4.20 -5.65
C MET A 79 -3.30 5.66 -5.94
N PRO A 80 -2.41 5.93 -6.90
CA PRO A 80 -2.00 7.30 -7.20
C PRO A 80 -2.94 7.90 -8.23
N TYR A 81 -3.68 8.91 -7.82
CA TYR A 81 -4.47 9.78 -8.70
C TYR A 81 -3.67 11.04 -9.05
N PRO A 82 -4.06 11.79 -10.10
CA PRO A 82 -3.43 13.07 -10.40
C PRO A 82 -3.52 14.05 -9.21
N GLY A 83 -2.38 14.47 -8.69
CA GLY A 83 -2.27 15.43 -7.58
C GLY A 83 -2.51 14.85 -6.18
N GLN A 84 -3.00 13.62 -6.06
CA GLN A 84 -3.25 12.99 -4.75
C GLN A 84 -3.22 11.46 -4.84
N GLY A 85 -2.55 10.79 -3.91
CA GLY A 85 -2.63 9.34 -3.76
C GLY A 85 -3.54 8.92 -2.61
N VAL A 86 -3.87 7.64 -2.58
CA VAL A 86 -4.54 6.97 -1.45
C VAL A 86 -3.77 5.70 -1.11
N LEU A 87 -3.26 5.62 0.10
CA LEU A 87 -2.78 4.36 0.67
C LEU A 87 -3.99 3.61 1.23
N ALA A 88 -4.12 2.34 0.86
CA ALA A 88 -5.19 1.48 1.39
C ALA A 88 -4.63 0.14 1.86
N VAL A 89 -5.11 -0.34 3.00
CA VAL A 89 -4.98 -1.71 3.48
C VAL A 89 -6.35 -2.38 3.35
N ASN A 90 -6.39 -3.55 2.73
CA ASN A 90 -7.61 -4.27 2.41
C ASN A 90 -7.54 -5.70 2.95
N ALA A 91 -8.59 -6.13 3.64
CA ALA A 91 -8.74 -7.52 4.07
C ALA A 91 -10.22 -7.89 4.12
N GLU A 92 -10.49 -9.21 4.06
CA GLU A 92 -11.77 -9.81 4.38
C GLU A 92 -11.54 -10.86 5.45
N THR A 93 -12.39 -10.88 6.49
CA THR A 93 -12.16 -11.71 7.66
C THR A 93 -13.50 -12.17 8.27
N ALA A 94 -13.48 -13.25 9.06
CA ALA A 94 -14.64 -13.59 9.88
C ALA A 94 -14.96 -12.44 10.86
N ASN A 95 -16.25 -12.24 11.14
CA ASN A 95 -16.71 -11.06 11.90
C ASN A 95 -16.01 -10.93 13.27
N GLU A 96 -15.67 -12.04 13.91
CA GLU A 96 -14.97 -12.11 15.20
C GLU A 96 -13.52 -11.62 15.15
N PHE A 97 -12.86 -11.74 13.99
CA PHE A 97 -11.46 -11.34 13.83
C PHE A 97 -11.25 -9.90 13.35
N VAL A 98 -12.32 -9.14 13.12
CA VAL A 98 -12.21 -7.73 12.68
C VAL A 98 -11.36 -6.88 13.62
N LYS A 99 -11.67 -6.89 14.91
CA LYS A 99 -10.95 -6.09 15.92
C LYS A 99 -9.49 -6.53 16.06
N PRO A 100 -9.17 -7.84 16.25
CA PRO A 100 -7.79 -8.29 16.35
C PRO A 100 -6.99 -8.07 15.06
N LEU A 101 -7.59 -8.26 13.88
CA LEU A 101 -6.92 -7.99 12.61
C LEU A 101 -6.48 -6.52 12.49
N ILE A 102 -7.40 -5.58 12.75
CA ILE A 102 -7.09 -4.15 12.74
C ILE A 102 -5.99 -3.82 13.75
N ALA A 103 -6.06 -4.42 14.94
CA ALA A 103 -5.05 -4.20 15.98
C ALA A 103 -3.65 -4.64 15.56
N GLU A 104 -3.50 -5.68 14.75
CA GLU A 104 -2.20 -6.17 14.26
C GLU A 104 -1.59 -5.29 13.14
N VAL A 105 -2.41 -4.54 12.39
CA VAL A 105 -1.89 -3.65 11.34
C VAL A 105 -1.00 -2.53 11.92
N TYR A 106 -1.38 -2.00 13.08
CA TYR A 106 -0.66 -0.88 13.70
C TYR A 106 0.76 -1.23 14.19
N PRO A 107 1.00 -2.35 14.89
CA PRO A 107 2.35 -2.75 15.27
C PRO A 107 3.27 -2.97 14.06
N GLU A 108 2.78 -3.56 12.97
CA GLU A 108 3.59 -3.74 11.76
C GLU A 108 4.00 -2.40 11.13
N ARG A 109 3.08 -1.44 11.10
CA ARG A 109 3.37 -0.07 10.69
C ARG A 109 4.39 0.58 11.64
N ASP A 110 4.23 0.42 12.96
CA ASP A 110 5.11 1.01 13.98
C ASP A 110 6.54 0.44 13.90
N ARG A 111 6.68 -0.87 13.61
CA ARG A 111 7.99 -1.50 13.35
C ARG A 111 8.71 -0.89 12.16
N LEU A 112 7.99 -0.56 11.07
CA LEU A 112 8.58 0.10 9.92
C LEU A 112 9.12 1.50 10.21
N GLN A 113 8.59 2.17 11.22
CA GLN A 113 9.05 3.50 11.64
C GLN A 113 10.19 3.45 12.64
N ASN A 114 10.23 2.43 13.48
CA ASN A 114 11.16 2.37 14.62
C ASN A 114 12.38 1.49 14.35
N ASP A 115 12.20 0.42 13.56
CA ASP A 115 13.23 -0.58 13.33
C ASP A 115 13.78 -0.48 11.91
N LEU A 116 15.06 -0.82 11.75
CA LEU A 116 15.63 -1.00 10.42
C LEU A 116 15.12 -2.32 9.82
N VAL A 117 14.75 -2.28 8.55
CA VAL A 117 14.39 -3.49 7.80
C VAL A 117 15.63 -4.37 7.66
N PRO A 118 15.57 -5.66 7.99
CA PRO A 118 16.66 -6.59 7.74
C PRO A 118 17.07 -6.60 6.26
N ALA A 119 18.38 -6.66 6.01
CA ALA A 119 18.90 -6.62 4.63
C ALA A 119 18.36 -7.76 3.75
N GLU A 120 18.15 -8.94 4.33
CA GLU A 120 17.56 -10.09 3.63
C GLU A 120 16.11 -9.83 3.24
N GLU A 121 15.29 -9.29 4.14
CA GLU A 121 13.90 -8.92 3.88
C GLU A 121 13.80 -7.86 2.76
N LEU A 122 14.63 -6.82 2.83
CA LEU A 122 14.67 -5.78 1.79
C LEU A 122 15.09 -6.35 0.44
N SER A 123 16.11 -7.23 0.42
CA SER A 123 16.57 -7.90 -0.80
C SER A 123 15.48 -8.75 -1.44
N MET A 124 14.67 -9.46 -0.65
CA MET A 124 13.52 -10.22 -1.18
C MET A 124 12.49 -9.32 -1.87
N VAL A 125 12.14 -8.20 -1.27
CA VAL A 125 11.20 -7.23 -1.87
C VAL A 125 11.78 -6.61 -3.14
N GLN A 126 13.06 -6.23 -3.13
CA GLN A 126 13.76 -5.68 -4.30
C GLN A 126 13.76 -6.67 -5.47
N ASN A 127 14.05 -7.95 -5.20
CA ASN A 127 14.03 -9.01 -6.20
C ASN A 127 12.61 -9.28 -6.73
N TYR A 128 11.61 -9.33 -5.85
CA TYR A 128 10.21 -9.47 -6.24
C TYR A 128 9.78 -8.34 -7.17
N MET A 129 9.98 -7.08 -6.77
CA MET A 129 9.56 -5.92 -7.56
C MET A 129 10.32 -5.82 -8.89
N SER A 130 11.63 -6.11 -8.90
CA SER A 130 12.41 -6.16 -10.14
C SER A 130 11.89 -7.22 -11.10
N GLY A 131 11.56 -8.41 -10.61
CA GLY A 131 10.96 -9.49 -11.39
C GLY A 131 9.58 -9.11 -11.96
N GLU A 132 8.72 -8.46 -11.16
CA GLU A 132 7.42 -7.94 -11.63
C GLU A 132 7.60 -6.89 -12.74
N MET A 133 8.55 -5.98 -12.58
CA MET A 133 8.84 -4.96 -13.58
C MET A 133 9.33 -5.60 -14.90
N CYS A 134 10.21 -6.59 -14.84
CA CYS A 134 10.65 -7.31 -16.04
C CYS A 134 9.47 -7.99 -16.77
N ARG A 135 8.62 -8.69 -16.03
CA ARG A 135 7.43 -9.36 -16.62
C ARG A 135 6.44 -8.36 -17.23
N SER A 136 6.29 -7.19 -16.62
CA SER A 136 5.35 -6.17 -17.13
C SER A 136 5.71 -5.59 -18.48
N TYR A 137 6.94 -5.78 -18.97
CA TYR A 137 7.43 -5.19 -20.22
C TYR A 137 7.96 -6.21 -21.23
N GLU A 138 7.46 -7.44 -21.19
CA GLU A 138 7.94 -8.55 -22.05
C GLU A 138 7.52 -8.43 -23.53
N SER A 139 6.48 -7.66 -23.84
CA SER A 139 5.96 -7.57 -25.19
C SER A 139 5.98 -6.15 -25.74
N ALA A 140 5.97 -6.01 -27.08
CA ALA A 140 5.84 -4.72 -27.73
C ALA A 140 4.53 -4.01 -27.35
N PHE A 141 3.45 -4.74 -27.11
CA PHE A 141 2.17 -4.18 -26.68
C PHE A 141 2.25 -3.61 -25.24
N SER A 142 2.82 -4.37 -24.32
CA SER A 142 3.00 -3.90 -22.93
C SER A 142 3.95 -2.70 -22.85
N LEU A 143 4.97 -2.64 -23.70
CA LEU A 143 5.84 -1.48 -23.82
C LEU A 143 5.09 -0.25 -24.38
N ALA A 144 4.22 -0.44 -25.37
CA ALA A 144 3.40 0.65 -25.90
C ALA A 144 2.42 1.18 -24.84
N ASP A 145 1.75 0.29 -24.10
CA ASP A 145 0.86 0.67 -23.00
C ASP A 145 1.61 1.43 -21.89
N ALA A 146 2.81 0.97 -21.55
CA ALA A 146 3.68 1.64 -20.59
C ALA A 146 4.09 3.05 -21.06
N TRP A 147 4.41 3.20 -22.34
CA TRP A 147 4.72 4.50 -22.93
C TRP A 147 3.51 5.44 -22.93
N ILE A 148 2.34 4.96 -23.36
CA ILE A 148 1.09 5.71 -23.29
C ILE A 148 0.82 6.16 -21.87
N PHE A 149 0.97 5.26 -20.89
CA PHE A 149 0.81 5.57 -19.46
C PHE A 149 1.71 6.72 -19.00
N VAL A 150 2.98 6.74 -19.38
CA VAL A 150 3.92 7.83 -19.05
C VAL A 150 3.42 9.16 -19.62
N GLN A 151 3.02 9.16 -20.90
CA GLN A 151 2.58 10.37 -21.60
C GLN A 151 1.28 10.94 -21.01
N ILE A 152 0.25 10.12 -20.81
CA ILE A 152 -1.04 10.60 -20.27
C ILE A 152 -0.95 10.99 -18.79
N SER A 153 0.00 10.43 -18.05
CA SER A 153 0.23 10.76 -16.64
C SER A 153 1.15 11.96 -16.44
N GLY A 154 1.72 12.53 -17.52
CA GLY A 154 2.65 13.64 -17.47
C GLY A 154 3.94 13.32 -16.71
N LEU A 155 4.38 12.07 -16.78
CA LEU A 155 5.60 11.58 -16.15
C LEU A 155 6.81 11.80 -17.09
N ARG A 156 8.03 11.76 -16.54
CA ARG A 156 9.25 11.84 -17.32
C ARG A 156 9.49 10.53 -18.08
N ASP A 157 10.14 10.61 -19.23
CA ASP A 157 10.49 9.42 -20.04
C ASP A 157 11.37 8.42 -19.27
N SER A 158 12.16 8.91 -18.30
CA SER A 158 12.99 8.09 -17.40
C SER A 158 12.19 7.36 -16.30
N TYR A 159 10.86 7.53 -16.22
CA TYR A 159 10.07 7.01 -15.09
C TYR A 159 10.33 5.54 -14.76
N PHE A 160 10.44 4.67 -15.76
CA PHE A 160 10.66 3.23 -15.53
C PHE A 160 12.09 2.91 -15.11
N THR A 161 13.09 3.61 -15.65
CA THR A 161 14.47 3.49 -15.20
C THR A 161 14.66 4.03 -13.80
N ASP A 162 14.07 5.19 -13.51
CA ASP A 162 14.06 5.80 -12.17
C ASP A 162 13.37 4.85 -11.15
N ALA A 163 12.29 4.17 -11.56
CA ALA A 163 11.59 3.22 -10.72
C ALA A 163 12.43 1.98 -10.42
N LEU A 164 13.13 1.45 -11.42
CA LEU A 164 14.04 0.32 -11.23
C LEU A 164 15.22 0.69 -10.33
N ASP A 165 15.78 1.87 -10.53
CA ASP A 165 16.88 2.39 -9.70
C ASP A 165 16.42 2.62 -8.25
N ALA A 166 15.23 3.15 -8.03
CA ALA A 166 14.65 3.31 -6.71
C ALA A 166 14.47 1.95 -6.01
N VAL A 167 13.98 0.93 -6.72
CA VAL A 167 13.83 -0.43 -6.17
C VAL A 167 15.18 -1.02 -5.79
N LYS A 168 16.19 -0.92 -6.66
CA LYS A 168 17.51 -1.54 -6.44
C LYS A 168 18.34 -0.86 -5.35
N ASN A 169 18.21 0.46 -5.20
CA ASN A 169 19.13 1.26 -4.39
C ASN A 169 18.53 1.80 -3.09
N VAL A 170 17.23 1.59 -2.82
CA VAL A 170 16.63 2.03 -1.55
C VAL A 170 17.27 1.28 -0.37
N THR A 171 17.59 2.01 0.70
CA THR A 171 18.24 1.48 1.91
C THR A 171 17.26 1.26 3.05
N PRO A 172 17.60 0.44 4.06
CA PRO A 172 16.78 0.28 5.27
C PRO A 172 16.50 1.59 6.00
N GLU A 173 17.48 2.50 6.03
CA GLU A 173 17.36 3.83 6.64
C GLU A 173 16.34 4.68 5.91
N GLU A 174 16.38 4.68 4.58
CA GLU A 174 15.40 5.40 3.75
C GLU A 174 13.99 4.83 3.91
N ILE A 175 13.83 3.50 4.01
CA ILE A 175 12.53 2.86 4.29
C ILE A 175 11.98 3.36 5.63
N ARG A 176 12.79 3.39 6.68
CA ARG A 176 12.38 3.89 8.00
C ARG A 176 12.01 5.37 7.96
N GLU A 177 12.81 6.21 7.29
CA GLU A 177 12.53 7.64 7.13
C GLU A 177 11.21 7.87 6.40
N LEU A 178 10.98 7.17 5.28
CA LEU A 178 9.73 7.23 4.51
C LEU A 178 8.52 6.77 5.32
N ALA A 179 8.68 5.73 6.13
CA ALA A 179 7.63 5.26 7.04
C ALA A 179 7.28 6.35 8.07
N GLY A 180 8.28 7.01 8.67
CA GLY A 180 8.08 8.12 9.58
C GLY A 180 7.35 9.31 8.94
N LYS A 181 7.71 9.64 7.71
CA LYS A 181 7.11 10.75 6.94
C LYS A 181 5.67 10.48 6.48
N HIS A 182 5.41 9.27 5.98
CA HIS A 182 4.23 9.01 5.14
C HIS A 182 3.24 7.99 5.71
N LEU A 183 3.58 7.22 6.76
CA LEU A 183 2.66 6.28 7.40
C LEU A 183 2.11 6.85 8.73
N CYS A 184 1.35 7.94 8.66
CA CYS A 184 0.82 8.62 9.84
C CYS A 184 -0.40 7.88 10.41
N LYS A 185 -0.29 7.38 11.64
CA LYS A 185 -1.34 6.63 12.34
C LYS A 185 -2.62 7.46 12.54
N GLU A 186 -2.47 8.74 12.80
CA GLU A 186 -3.58 9.65 13.09
C GLU A 186 -4.44 9.90 11.85
N LYS A 187 -3.83 9.79 10.65
CA LYS A 187 -4.50 9.98 9.36
C LYS A 187 -5.17 8.71 8.83
N LEU A 188 -4.82 7.54 9.40
CA LEU A 188 -5.38 6.26 8.94
C LEU A 188 -6.83 6.14 9.40
N LYS A 189 -7.74 6.02 8.44
CA LYS A 189 -9.18 5.80 8.64
C LYS A 189 -9.48 4.33 8.57
N GLU A 190 -10.48 3.88 9.32
CA GLU A 190 -10.93 2.49 9.38
C GLU A 190 -12.39 2.42 8.91
N VAL A 191 -12.67 1.61 7.90
CA VAL A 191 -14.04 1.33 7.42
C VAL A 191 -14.25 -0.17 7.46
N VAL A 192 -15.28 -0.59 8.16
CA VAL A 192 -15.66 -2.00 8.27
C VAL A 192 -17.09 -2.15 7.77
N SER A 193 -17.30 -3.11 6.87
CA SER A 193 -18.64 -3.52 6.46
C SER A 193 -18.84 -5.00 6.77
N GLY A 194 -19.79 -5.31 7.67
CA GLY A 194 -20.03 -6.68 8.12
C GLY A 194 -21.05 -6.76 9.25
N LYS A 195 -21.13 -7.92 9.89
CA LYS A 195 -22.01 -8.13 11.04
C LYS A 195 -21.33 -7.61 12.30
N LYS A 196 -22.03 -6.78 13.07
CA LYS A 196 -21.55 -6.28 14.35
C LYS A 196 -21.54 -7.42 15.38
N MET A 197 -20.36 -7.73 15.90
CA MET A 197 -20.23 -8.63 17.02
C MET A 197 -20.42 -7.85 18.33
N SER A 198 -21.25 -8.34 19.19
CA SER A 198 -21.58 -7.78 20.51
C SER A 198 -20.35 -7.78 21.44
#